data_321c54edc8436a6809317c0ed8105b60
#
_entry.id   321c54edc8436a6809317c0ed8105b60
#
_cell.length_a   1.000
_cell.length_b   1.000
_cell.length_c   1.000
_cell.angle_alpha   90.00
_cell.angle_beta   90.00
_cell.angle_gamma   90.00
#
_symmetry.space_group_name_H-M   'P 1'
#
loop_
_entity.id
_entity.type
_entity.pdbx_description
1 polymer ?
#
loop_
_entity_poly.entity_id
_entity_poly.type
_entity_poly.pdbx_seq_one_letter_code
_entity_poly.pdbx_strand_id
1 'polypeptide(L)'
;LGVRLFVQRGRNVQLTPVGQLFLKRAESILHALDNAVNEIHEFLDPEAGEIRLGFPHSLGILLIPQVIAAFRKVHPQVKFRFRQGMYASLIRDVTEAEVDLAFISPFPENNDAVTGDIVLTEELFAILPQNHPLAGEKSIHLKQLKDDTFVLFSAPYSLRPIVWEACKTAGFLPRIGFEGEETDTIRGLVAAGMGVSLLPEMALHHTGTMMPAVVKIEEPRVTRTIGLIRRAGEKPAPVVKMFHHFVLEYFRCQNQNMKQAGADHGHETK
;
A
#
# COMPACT_ATOMS: atom_id res chain seq x y z
N LEU A 1 -11.09 39.77 -1.13
CA LEU A 1 -11.31 38.91 -2.31
C LEU A 1 -12.62 39.30 -3.08
N GLY A 2 -13.52 40.09 -2.50
CA GLY A 2 -14.77 40.52 -3.13
C GLY A 2 -15.81 39.40 -3.35
N VAL A 3 -15.58 38.21 -2.83
CA VAL A 3 -16.46 37.03 -2.95
C VAL A 3 -16.68 36.36 -1.60
N ARG A 4 -17.83 35.73 -1.42
CA ARG A 4 -18.12 34.99 -0.20
C ARG A 4 -17.49 33.60 -0.28
N LEU A 5 -16.64 33.25 0.70
CA LEU A 5 -16.02 31.92 0.80
C LEU A 5 -16.91 30.90 1.57
N PHE A 6 -17.82 31.43 2.41
CA PHE A 6 -18.73 30.64 3.22
C PHE A 6 -20.19 31.02 2.93
N VAL A 7 -21.07 30.04 3.06
CA VAL A 7 -22.52 30.19 2.99
C VAL A 7 -23.18 29.51 4.20
N GLN A 8 -24.14 30.17 4.81
CA GLN A 8 -24.91 29.59 5.89
C GLN A 8 -26.05 28.74 5.31
N ARG A 9 -26.11 27.44 5.70
CA ARG A 9 -27.24 26.57 5.41
C ARG A 9 -27.86 26.08 6.73
N GLY A 10 -28.95 26.72 7.11
CA GLY A 10 -29.59 26.48 8.39
C GLY A 10 -28.68 26.88 9.57
N ARG A 11 -28.35 25.94 10.46
CA ARG A 11 -27.41 26.15 11.57
C ARG A 11 -25.95 25.91 11.23
N ASN A 12 -25.64 25.39 10.03
CA ASN A 12 -24.29 25.01 9.63
C ASN A 12 -23.74 26.05 8.63
N VAL A 13 -22.40 26.23 8.69
CA VAL A 13 -21.62 26.99 7.72
C VAL A 13 -20.96 25.99 6.74
N GLN A 14 -21.08 26.27 5.45
CA GLN A 14 -20.47 25.47 4.38
C GLN A 14 -19.61 26.36 3.48
N LEU A 15 -18.59 25.77 2.86
CA LEU A 15 -17.81 26.46 1.84
C LEU A 15 -18.62 26.64 0.56
N THR A 16 -18.49 27.81 -0.06
CA THR A 16 -18.92 28.00 -1.44
C THR A 16 -17.96 27.30 -2.41
N PRO A 17 -18.30 27.09 -3.70
CA PRO A 17 -17.33 26.58 -4.68
C PRO A 17 -16.04 27.40 -4.74
N VAL A 18 -16.13 28.73 -4.61
CA VAL A 18 -14.94 29.60 -4.52
C VAL A 18 -14.23 29.43 -3.19
N GLY A 19 -14.96 29.18 -2.11
CA GLY A 19 -14.41 28.84 -0.79
C GLY A 19 -13.60 27.56 -0.82
N GLN A 20 -14.07 26.51 -1.51
CA GLN A 20 -13.35 25.26 -1.69
C GLN A 20 -12.05 25.47 -2.50
N LEU A 21 -12.11 26.24 -3.58
CA LEU A 21 -10.93 26.58 -4.37
C LEU A 21 -9.91 27.37 -3.53
N PHE A 22 -10.38 28.34 -2.74
CA PHE A 22 -9.51 29.13 -1.87
C PHE A 22 -8.90 28.27 -0.76
N LEU A 23 -9.69 27.41 -0.11
CA LEU A 23 -9.18 26.48 0.93
C LEU A 23 -8.03 25.65 0.40
N LYS A 24 -8.21 25.00 -0.77
CA LYS A 24 -7.16 24.21 -1.40
C LYS A 24 -5.86 25.01 -1.61
N ARG A 25 -5.97 26.27 -2.03
CA ARG A 25 -4.79 27.15 -2.22
C ARG A 25 -4.18 27.61 -0.91
N ALA A 26 -5.01 27.92 0.09
CA ALA A 26 -4.53 28.28 1.42
C ALA A 26 -3.78 27.12 2.10
N GLU A 27 -4.31 25.91 2.02
CA GLU A 27 -3.64 24.69 2.49
C GLU A 27 -2.27 24.51 1.83
N SER A 28 -2.19 24.66 0.50
CA SER A 28 -0.90 24.57 -0.22
C SER A 28 0.13 25.61 0.23
N ILE A 29 -0.30 26.84 0.55
CA ILE A 29 0.57 27.91 1.05
C ILE A 29 1.05 27.59 2.47
N LEU A 30 0.17 27.12 3.34
CA LEU A 30 0.53 26.73 4.71
C LEU A 30 1.51 25.57 4.69
N HIS A 31 1.29 24.57 3.86
CA HIS A 31 2.24 23.45 3.68
C HIS A 31 3.59 23.92 3.17
N ALA A 32 3.63 24.86 2.21
CA ALA A 32 4.90 25.40 1.72
C ALA A 32 5.64 26.18 2.83
N LEU A 33 4.91 26.88 3.69
CA LEU A 33 5.50 27.57 4.85
C LEU A 33 6.05 26.57 5.88
N ASP A 34 5.26 25.55 6.22
CA ASP A 34 5.68 24.49 7.15
C ASP A 34 6.93 23.77 6.62
N ASN A 35 6.98 23.49 5.31
CA ASN A 35 8.17 22.89 4.68
C ASN A 35 9.40 23.80 4.82
N ALA A 36 9.26 25.11 4.56
CA ALA A 36 10.38 26.05 4.71
C ALA A 36 10.87 26.16 6.15
N VAL A 37 9.99 26.13 7.14
CA VAL A 37 10.33 26.10 8.57
C VAL A 37 11.06 24.79 8.93
N ASN A 38 10.56 23.66 8.42
CA ASN A 38 11.16 22.35 8.65
C ASN A 38 12.55 22.26 8.01
N GLU A 39 12.75 22.77 6.78
CA GLU A 39 14.08 22.85 6.14
C GLU A 39 15.10 23.59 7.02
N ILE A 40 14.68 24.69 7.65
CA ILE A 40 15.56 25.43 8.56
C ILE A 40 15.88 24.62 9.81
N HIS A 41 14.88 23.96 10.41
CA HIS A 41 15.08 23.10 11.57
C HIS A 41 15.99 21.92 11.25
N GLU A 42 15.82 21.28 10.10
CA GLU A 42 16.66 20.16 9.64
C GLU A 42 18.09 20.59 9.29
N PHE A 43 18.25 21.85 8.83
CA PHE A 43 19.59 22.41 8.64
C PHE A 43 20.32 22.59 9.98
N LEU A 44 19.57 22.91 11.05
CA LEU A 44 20.12 23.07 12.39
C LEU A 44 20.31 21.73 13.12
N ASP A 45 19.43 20.76 12.88
CA ASP A 45 19.50 19.41 13.44
C ASP A 45 18.92 18.39 12.42
N PRO A 46 19.77 17.84 11.54
CA PRO A 46 19.33 16.89 10.52
C PRO A 46 18.70 15.59 11.06
N GLU A 47 18.92 15.29 12.37
CA GLU A 47 18.40 14.08 13.00
C GLU A 47 17.04 14.28 13.70
N ALA A 48 16.50 15.50 13.77
CA ALA A 48 15.27 15.83 14.49
C ALA A 48 14.09 16.23 13.59
N GLY A 49 14.12 15.93 12.29
CA GLY A 49 13.07 16.28 11.35
C GLY A 49 11.77 15.47 11.47
N GLU A 50 10.73 15.89 10.76
CA GLU A 50 9.44 15.17 10.60
C GLU A 50 9.29 14.65 9.18
N ILE A 51 8.83 13.40 9.00
CA ILE A 51 8.52 12.77 7.72
C ILE A 51 7.02 12.52 7.63
N ARG A 52 6.37 13.09 6.61
CA ARG A 52 4.96 12.80 6.28
C ARG A 52 4.93 11.64 5.32
N LEU A 53 4.45 10.48 5.80
CA LEU A 53 4.48 9.22 5.06
C LEU A 53 3.08 8.73 4.72
N GLY A 54 2.80 8.62 3.42
CA GLY A 54 1.58 8.03 2.88
C GLY A 54 1.71 6.51 2.66
N PHE A 55 0.63 5.75 2.83
CA PHE A 55 0.61 4.33 2.49
C PHE A 55 -0.81 3.76 2.40
N PRO A 56 -1.04 2.68 1.61
CA PRO A 56 -2.32 1.98 1.57
C PRO A 56 -2.52 1.11 2.81
N HIS A 57 -3.78 0.87 3.19
CA HIS A 57 -4.14 0.07 4.37
C HIS A 57 -3.43 -1.29 4.41
N SER A 58 -3.34 -1.98 3.28
CA SER A 58 -2.72 -3.31 3.20
C SER A 58 -1.25 -3.37 3.60
N LEU A 59 -0.54 -2.24 3.64
CA LEU A 59 0.86 -2.16 4.07
C LEU A 59 1.00 -1.69 5.52
N GLY A 60 -0.05 -1.09 6.09
CA GLY A 60 -0.04 -0.50 7.44
C GLY A 60 0.05 -1.53 8.56
N ILE A 61 -0.36 -2.78 8.32
CA ILE A 61 -0.40 -3.83 9.36
C ILE A 61 0.99 -4.39 9.65
N LEU A 62 1.80 -4.64 8.64
CA LEU A 62 3.08 -5.33 8.78
C LEU A 62 4.26 -4.50 8.29
N LEU A 63 4.25 -4.08 7.01
CA LEU A 63 5.40 -3.46 6.36
C LEU A 63 5.78 -2.13 7.02
N ILE A 64 4.83 -1.22 7.18
CA ILE A 64 5.10 0.12 7.71
C ILE A 64 5.64 0.05 9.15
N PRO A 65 5.02 -0.68 10.10
CA PRO A 65 5.56 -0.82 11.44
C PRO A 65 6.98 -1.39 11.48
N GLN A 66 7.29 -2.39 10.66
CA GLN A 66 8.62 -3.00 10.60
C GLN A 66 9.68 -2.03 10.10
N VAL A 67 9.40 -1.33 9.00
CA VAL A 67 10.33 -0.33 8.42
C VAL A 67 10.57 0.81 9.39
N ILE A 68 9.50 1.37 9.99
CA ILE A 68 9.61 2.46 10.95
C ILE A 68 10.37 2.04 12.21
N ALA A 69 10.07 0.85 12.75
CA ALA A 69 10.78 0.33 13.92
C ALA A 69 12.28 0.14 13.65
N ALA A 70 12.63 -0.36 12.44
CA ALA A 70 14.02 -0.52 12.04
C ALA A 70 14.72 0.83 11.87
N PHE A 71 14.08 1.81 11.23
CA PHE A 71 14.62 3.15 11.05
C PHE A 71 14.84 3.88 12.39
N ARG A 72 13.87 3.83 13.30
CA ARG A 72 13.93 4.49 14.59
C ARG A 72 14.99 3.92 15.54
N LYS A 73 15.50 2.71 15.30
CA LYS A 73 16.66 2.19 16.05
C LYS A 73 17.94 3.00 15.79
N VAL A 74 18.07 3.57 14.59
CA VAL A 74 19.24 4.35 14.15
C VAL A 74 18.97 5.85 14.29
N HIS A 75 17.74 6.30 14.05
CA HIS A 75 17.30 7.69 14.06
C HIS A 75 16.11 7.89 15.02
N PRO A 76 16.30 7.79 16.36
CA PRO A 76 15.21 7.76 17.34
C PRO A 76 14.44 9.08 17.46
N GLN A 77 15.05 10.21 17.06
CA GLN A 77 14.47 11.55 17.21
C GLN A 77 13.57 11.93 16.02
N VAL A 78 13.66 11.24 14.89
CA VAL A 78 12.83 11.52 13.72
C VAL A 78 11.37 11.23 14.02
N LYS A 79 10.52 12.19 13.69
CA LYS A 79 9.06 12.10 13.86
C LYS A 79 8.42 11.66 12.57
N PHE A 80 7.27 10.98 12.69
CA PHE A 80 6.48 10.56 11.54
C PHE A 80 5.05 11.03 11.69
N ARG A 81 4.49 11.55 10.58
CA ARG A 81 3.06 11.80 10.42
C ARG A 81 2.55 10.86 9.34
N PHE A 82 1.57 10.03 9.67
CA PHE A 82 1.05 9.01 8.77
C PHE A 82 -0.25 9.44 8.09
N ARG A 83 -0.37 9.11 6.81
CA ARG A 83 -1.60 9.29 6.04
C ARG A 83 -1.91 7.99 5.30
N GLN A 84 -3.03 7.38 5.64
CA GLN A 84 -3.53 6.20 4.92
C GLN A 84 -4.45 6.64 3.79
N GLY A 85 -4.36 5.96 2.65
CA GLY A 85 -5.16 6.32 1.50
C GLY A 85 -5.19 5.24 0.42
N MET A 86 -6.05 5.45 -0.58
CA MET A 86 -6.10 4.65 -1.79
C MET A 86 -5.08 5.15 -2.82
N TYR A 87 -4.81 4.32 -3.83
CA TYR A 87 -3.83 4.60 -4.89
C TYR A 87 -3.90 6.03 -5.44
N ALA A 88 -5.08 6.46 -5.92
CA ALA A 88 -5.25 7.78 -6.53
C ALA A 88 -5.09 8.92 -5.52
N SER A 89 -5.54 8.75 -4.27
CA SER A 89 -5.37 9.77 -3.23
C SER A 89 -3.91 9.90 -2.82
N LEU A 90 -3.16 8.79 -2.69
CA LEU A 90 -1.74 8.83 -2.34
C LEU A 90 -0.89 9.52 -3.42
N ILE A 91 -1.16 9.26 -4.71
CA ILE A 91 -0.51 9.99 -5.81
C ILE A 91 -0.79 11.49 -5.70
N ARG A 92 -2.05 11.87 -5.50
CA ARG A 92 -2.43 13.27 -5.32
C ARG A 92 -1.75 13.88 -4.09
N ASP A 93 -1.76 13.20 -2.95
CA ASP A 93 -1.17 13.69 -1.71
C ASP A 93 0.35 13.93 -1.84
N VAL A 94 1.05 13.10 -2.62
CA VAL A 94 2.46 13.34 -2.99
C VAL A 94 2.59 14.53 -3.92
N THR A 95 1.77 14.63 -4.97
CA THR A 95 1.87 15.73 -5.95
C THR A 95 1.47 17.09 -5.37
N GLU A 96 0.57 17.13 -4.40
CA GLU A 96 0.14 18.33 -3.69
C GLU A 96 1.04 18.65 -2.46
N ALA A 97 2.09 17.87 -2.21
CA ALA A 97 3.03 17.97 -1.08
C ALA A 97 2.36 17.81 0.30
N GLU A 98 1.21 17.12 0.37
CA GLU A 98 0.53 16.73 1.61
C GLU A 98 1.33 15.64 2.37
N VAL A 99 2.08 14.82 1.63
CA VAL A 99 3.04 13.85 2.14
C VAL A 99 4.36 13.97 1.37
N ASP A 100 5.46 13.68 2.05
CA ASP A 100 6.81 13.75 1.48
C ASP A 100 7.14 12.51 0.66
N LEU A 101 6.71 11.35 1.18
CA LEU A 101 6.89 10.05 0.56
C LEU A 101 5.59 9.26 0.67
N ALA A 102 5.36 8.37 -0.28
CA ALA A 102 4.29 7.38 -0.13
C ALA A 102 4.76 5.99 -0.59
N PHE A 103 4.46 4.97 0.21
CA PHE A 103 4.41 3.61 -0.30
C PHE A 103 3.17 3.47 -1.16
N ILE A 104 3.31 2.78 -2.30
CA ILE A 104 2.22 2.61 -3.26
C ILE A 104 2.26 1.22 -3.89
N SER A 105 1.12 0.69 -4.27
CA SER A 105 1.01 -0.58 -5.00
C SER A 105 -0.21 -0.54 -5.95
N PRO A 106 -0.04 -0.88 -7.25
CA PRO A 106 1.23 -1.15 -7.93
C PRO A 106 2.10 0.11 -8.09
N PHE A 107 3.38 -0.08 -8.46
CA PHE A 107 4.25 1.06 -8.79
C PHE A 107 3.74 1.79 -10.05
N PRO A 108 3.66 3.14 -10.07
CA PRO A 108 3.16 3.90 -11.21
C PRO A 108 4.24 4.02 -12.31
N GLU A 109 4.15 3.21 -13.37
CA GLU A 109 5.15 3.17 -14.44
C GLU A 109 5.13 4.40 -15.38
N ASN A 110 3.96 5.06 -15.52
CA ASN A 110 3.77 6.16 -16.47
C ASN A 110 3.10 7.37 -15.79
N ASN A 111 3.79 7.97 -14.83
CA ASN A 111 3.27 9.15 -14.14
C ASN A 111 4.40 10.17 -13.90
N ASP A 112 4.42 11.21 -14.75
CA ASP A 112 5.46 12.25 -14.72
C ASP A 112 5.41 13.15 -13.46
N ALA A 113 4.32 13.10 -12.70
CA ALA A 113 4.17 13.92 -11.49
C ALA A 113 4.88 13.33 -10.27
N VAL A 114 5.20 12.03 -10.30
CA VAL A 114 5.88 11.33 -9.21
C VAL A 114 7.08 10.55 -9.73
N THR A 115 8.06 10.39 -8.88
CA THR A 115 9.25 9.55 -9.13
C THR A 115 9.51 8.68 -7.91
N GLY A 116 10.21 7.57 -8.09
CA GLY A 116 10.51 6.66 -6.98
C GLY A 116 11.12 5.36 -7.43
N ASP A 117 11.13 4.40 -6.51
CA ASP A 117 11.80 3.11 -6.68
C ASP A 117 10.85 1.97 -6.28
N ILE A 118 10.92 0.84 -7.00
CA ILE A 118 10.29 -0.39 -6.55
C ILE A 118 11.14 -0.96 -5.41
N VAL A 119 10.52 -1.13 -4.24
CA VAL A 119 11.21 -1.64 -3.04
C VAL A 119 10.96 -3.13 -2.83
N LEU A 120 9.81 -3.64 -3.26
CA LEU A 120 9.43 -5.03 -3.07
C LEU A 120 8.48 -5.49 -4.17
N THR A 121 8.61 -6.77 -4.54
CA THR A 121 7.59 -7.51 -5.30
C THR A 121 7.16 -8.70 -4.46
N GLU A 122 5.88 -8.83 -4.18
CA GLU A 122 5.33 -9.95 -3.41
C GLU A 122 4.34 -10.77 -4.24
N GLU A 123 4.21 -12.04 -3.88
CA GLU A 123 3.26 -12.95 -4.50
C GLU A 123 1.86 -12.79 -3.87
N LEU A 124 0.84 -13.12 -4.66
CA LEU A 124 -0.52 -13.32 -4.17
C LEU A 124 -0.79 -14.81 -4.05
N PHE A 125 -1.49 -15.18 -3.00
CA PHE A 125 -1.92 -16.54 -2.70
C PHE A 125 -3.43 -16.66 -2.81
N ALA A 126 -3.93 -17.82 -3.19
CA ALA A 126 -5.33 -18.14 -3.08
C ALA A 126 -5.69 -18.32 -1.59
N ILE A 127 -6.77 -17.70 -1.18
CA ILE A 127 -7.38 -17.96 0.12
C ILE A 127 -8.73 -18.64 -0.11
N LEU A 128 -8.94 -19.75 0.58
CA LEU A 128 -10.06 -20.67 0.39
C LEU A 128 -10.76 -20.95 1.73
N PRO A 129 -12.08 -21.22 1.74
CA PRO A 129 -12.71 -21.79 2.93
C PRO A 129 -11.98 -23.07 3.36
N GLN A 130 -11.95 -23.36 4.66
CA GLN A 130 -11.29 -24.56 5.19
C GLN A 130 -11.86 -25.87 4.65
N ASN A 131 -13.14 -25.90 4.29
CA ASN A 131 -13.82 -27.06 3.70
C ASN A 131 -13.78 -27.10 2.17
N HIS A 132 -13.04 -26.20 1.53
CA HIS A 132 -12.90 -26.20 0.07
C HIS A 132 -12.10 -27.42 -0.40
N PRO A 133 -12.48 -28.07 -1.54
CA PRO A 133 -11.77 -29.27 -2.03
C PRO A 133 -10.27 -29.09 -2.22
N LEU A 134 -9.82 -27.88 -2.52
CA LEU A 134 -8.42 -27.54 -2.77
C LEU A 134 -7.69 -26.97 -1.52
N ALA A 135 -8.36 -26.87 -0.37
CA ALA A 135 -7.78 -26.24 0.82
C ALA A 135 -6.56 -26.96 1.39
N GLY A 136 -6.43 -28.27 1.12
CA GLY A 136 -5.29 -29.10 1.54
C GLY A 136 -4.13 -29.18 0.55
N GLU A 137 -4.28 -28.56 -0.62
CA GLU A 137 -3.24 -28.60 -1.66
C GLU A 137 -2.08 -27.64 -1.31
N LYS A 138 -0.86 -28.04 -1.70
CA LYS A 138 0.32 -27.17 -1.54
C LYS A 138 0.29 -26.02 -2.53
N SER A 139 -0.21 -26.28 -3.74
CA SER A 139 -0.32 -25.32 -4.81
C SER A 139 -1.43 -25.70 -5.79
N ILE A 140 -1.95 -24.71 -6.49
CA ILE A 140 -3.02 -24.86 -7.50
C ILE A 140 -2.73 -24.01 -8.73
N HIS A 141 -3.31 -24.40 -9.86
CA HIS A 141 -3.47 -23.50 -11.00
C HIS A 141 -4.73 -22.64 -10.77
N LEU A 142 -4.63 -21.33 -10.99
CA LEU A 142 -5.74 -20.40 -10.73
C LEU A 142 -7.01 -20.79 -11.50
N LYS A 143 -6.88 -21.40 -12.68
CA LYS A 143 -7.99 -21.92 -13.48
C LYS A 143 -8.87 -22.95 -12.74
N GLN A 144 -8.36 -23.61 -11.71
CA GLN A 144 -9.14 -24.57 -10.91
C GLN A 144 -10.25 -23.89 -10.10
N LEU A 145 -10.14 -22.55 -9.88
CA LEU A 145 -11.13 -21.74 -9.18
C LEU A 145 -12.16 -21.07 -10.11
N LYS A 146 -12.22 -21.44 -11.39
CA LYS A 146 -13.08 -20.80 -12.40
C LYS A 146 -14.58 -20.85 -12.12
N ASP A 147 -15.02 -21.90 -11.41
CA ASP A 147 -16.42 -22.13 -11.08
C ASP A 147 -16.79 -21.61 -9.68
N ASP A 148 -15.80 -21.14 -8.91
CA ASP A 148 -16.03 -20.62 -7.58
C ASP A 148 -16.60 -19.20 -7.58
N THR A 149 -17.25 -18.85 -6.48
CA THR A 149 -17.65 -17.48 -6.21
C THR A 149 -16.49 -16.73 -5.61
N PHE A 150 -16.19 -15.54 -6.15
CA PHE A 150 -15.11 -14.70 -5.66
C PHE A 150 -15.60 -13.63 -4.70
N VAL A 151 -14.82 -13.41 -3.64
CA VAL A 151 -14.87 -12.25 -2.78
C VAL A 151 -13.79 -11.31 -3.25
N LEU A 152 -14.13 -10.17 -3.86
CA LEU A 152 -13.15 -9.24 -4.44
C LEU A 152 -13.13 -7.91 -3.70
N PHE A 153 -12.08 -7.15 -3.97
CA PHE A 153 -12.03 -5.76 -3.55
C PHE A 153 -12.97 -4.90 -4.40
N SER A 154 -13.56 -3.88 -3.79
CA SER A 154 -14.37 -2.87 -4.47
C SER A 154 -13.56 -2.11 -5.52
N ALA A 155 -14.22 -1.52 -6.51
CA ALA A 155 -13.61 -0.93 -7.71
C ALA A 155 -12.41 0.02 -7.50
N PRO A 156 -12.36 0.89 -6.47
CA PRO A 156 -11.22 1.81 -6.31
C PRO A 156 -9.95 1.18 -5.75
N TYR A 157 -10.00 -0.08 -5.28
CA TYR A 157 -8.84 -0.74 -4.68
C TYR A 157 -7.91 -1.35 -5.73
N SER A 158 -6.63 -1.07 -5.61
CA SER A 158 -5.59 -1.49 -6.57
C SER A 158 -5.40 -3.00 -6.68
N LEU A 159 -5.81 -3.77 -5.67
CA LEU A 159 -5.76 -5.24 -5.73
C LEU A 159 -6.84 -5.83 -6.67
N ARG A 160 -7.97 -5.14 -6.87
CA ARG A 160 -9.02 -5.63 -7.77
C ARG A 160 -8.55 -5.88 -9.20
N PRO A 161 -7.95 -4.90 -9.91
CA PRO A 161 -7.45 -5.14 -11.26
C PRO A 161 -6.38 -6.23 -11.32
N ILE A 162 -5.53 -6.38 -10.29
CA ILE A 162 -4.51 -7.43 -10.25
C ILE A 162 -5.17 -8.81 -10.24
N VAL A 163 -6.15 -9.04 -9.36
CA VAL A 163 -6.88 -10.31 -9.28
C VAL A 163 -7.70 -10.56 -10.55
N TRP A 164 -8.33 -9.52 -11.08
CA TRP A 164 -9.13 -9.61 -12.31
C TRP A 164 -8.28 -10.04 -13.50
N GLU A 165 -7.15 -9.38 -13.74
CA GLU A 165 -6.25 -9.72 -14.85
C GLU A 165 -5.59 -11.10 -14.65
N ALA A 166 -5.31 -11.52 -13.42
CA ALA A 166 -4.84 -12.87 -13.13
C ALA A 166 -5.86 -13.93 -13.57
N CYS A 167 -7.14 -13.76 -13.19
CA CYS A 167 -8.22 -14.64 -13.62
C CYS A 167 -8.38 -14.68 -15.15
N LYS A 168 -8.34 -13.51 -15.80
CA LYS A 168 -8.40 -13.39 -17.25
C LYS A 168 -7.23 -14.09 -17.94
N THR A 169 -6.02 -13.95 -17.41
CA THR A 169 -4.83 -14.67 -17.88
C THR A 169 -4.97 -16.18 -17.70
N ALA A 170 -5.64 -16.63 -16.62
CA ALA A 170 -5.97 -18.04 -16.39
C ALA A 170 -7.13 -18.56 -17.29
N GLY A 171 -7.71 -17.70 -18.13
CA GLY A 171 -8.74 -18.04 -19.13
C GLY A 171 -10.16 -18.00 -18.62
N PHE A 172 -10.46 -17.25 -17.55
CA PHE A 172 -11.82 -17.06 -17.05
C PHE A 172 -12.03 -15.65 -16.44
N LEU A 173 -13.29 -15.27 -16.23
CA LEU A 173 -13.64 -14.07 -15.49
C LEU A 173 -14.20 -14.48 -14.11
N PRO A 174 -13.78 -13.84 -13.03
CA PRO A 174 -14.25 -14.22 -11.70
C PRO A 174 -15.73 -13.88 -11.52
N ARG A 175 -16.50 -14.85 -11.01
CA ARG A 175 -17.90 -14.64 -10.64
C ARG A 175 -17.95 -13.97 -9.27
N ILE A 176 -18.18 -12.65 -9.25
CA ILE A 176 -18.18 -11.88 -8.01
C ILE A 176 -19.49 -12.12 -7.26
N GLY A 177 -19.39 -12.64 -6.05
CA GLY A 177 -20.50 -12.78 -5.12
C GLY A 177 -20.53 -11.71 -4.04
N PHE A 178 -19.33 -11.27 -3.61
CA PHE A 178 -19.17 -10.29 -2.55
C PHE A 178 -18.05 -9.31 -2.87
N GLU A 179 -18.18 -8.08 -2.39
CA GLU A 179 -17.15 -7.06 -2.47
C GLU A 179 -16.84 -6.49 -1.09
N GLY A 180 -15.57 -6.16 -0.85
CA GLY A 180 -15.10 -5.57 0.39
C GLY A 180 -14.02 -4.52 0.14
N GLU A 181 -13.67 -3.80 1.18
CA GLU A 181 -12.71 -2.69 1.08
C GLU A 181 -11.38 -3.01 1.74
N GLU A 182 -11.37 -3.89 2.75
CA GLU A 182 -10.20 -4.19 3.57
C GLU A 182 -9.77 -5.65 3.40
N THR A 183 -8.47 -5.90 3.47
CA THR A 183 -7.92 -7.26 3.40
C THR A 183 -8.49 -8.18 4.49
N ASP A 184 -8.74 -7.62 5.68
CA ASP A 184 -9.29 -8.36 6.82
C ASP A 184 -10.76 -8.74 6.59
N THR A 185 -11.54 -7.85 5.96
CA THR A 185 -12.92 -8.13 5.57
C THR A 185 -12.97 -9.23 4.51
N ILE A 186 -12.15 -9.14 3.47
CA ILE A 186 -12.06 -10.17 2.42
C ILE A 186 -11.68 -11.53 3.06
N ARG A 187 -10.65 -11.56 3.89
CA ARG A 187 -10.20 -12.77 4.60
C ARG A 187 -11.29 -13.38 5.46
N GLY A 188 -11.99 -12.55 6.25
CA GLY A 188 -13.10 -12.98 7.10
C GLY A 188 -14.26 -13.57 6.31
N LEU A 189 -14.66 -12.95 5.21
CA LEU A 189 -15.73 -13.46 4.33
C LEU A 189 -15.36 -14.80 3.71
N VAL A 190 -14.11 -14.94 3.24
CA VAL A 190 -13.62 -16.24 2.72
C VAL A 190 -13.59 -17.30 3.82
N ALA A 191 -13.08 -16.98 5.01
CA ALA A 191 -13.05 -17.90 6.13
C ALA A 191 -14.47 -18.36 6.57
N ALA A 192 -15.48 -17.47 6.40
CA ALA A 192 -16.89 -17.77 6.64
C ALA A 192 -17.56 -18.59 5.50
N GLY A 193 -16.82 -18.96 4.44
CA GLY A 193 -17.37 -19.78 3.35
C GLY A 193 -18.10 -18.99 2.26
N MET A 194 -17.95 -17.67 2.19
CA MET A 194 -18.66 -16.83 1.21
C MET A 194 -18.06 -16.90 -0.19
N GLY A 195 -16.92 -17.56 -0.36
CA GLY A 195 -16.23 -17.71 -1.64
C GLY A 195 -14.74 -17.80 -1.48
N VAL A 196 -13.99 -17.56 -2.57
CA VAL A 196 -12.53 -17.58 -2.64
C VAL A 196 -11.98 -16.20 -2.98
N SER A 197 -10.71 -15.95 -2.70
CA SER A 197 -10.06 -14.69 -3.11
C SER A 197 -8.55 -14.89 -3.30
N LEU A 198 -7.86 -13.84 -3.77
CA LEU A 198 -6.41 -13.75 -3.79
C LEU A 198 -5.96 -12.63 -2.88
N LEU A 199 -5.05 -12.92 -1.95
CA LEU A 199 -4.43 -11.91 -1.08
C LEU A 199 -2.91 -11.94 -1.19
N PRO A 200 -2.26 -10.78 -1.04
CA PRO A 200 -0.81 -10.69 -0.99
C PRO A 200 -0.27 -11.36 0.27
N GLU A 201 0.94 -11.91 0.18
CA GLU A 201 1.61 -12.65 1.26
C GLU A 201 1.60 -11.90 2.60
N MET A 202 1.91 -10.61 2.59
CA MET A 202 1.90 -9.80 3.82
C MET A 202 0.53 -9.70 4.51
N ALA A 203 -0.56 -9.84 3.76
CA ALA A 203 -1.91 -9.84 4.31
C ALA A 203 -2.31 -11.18 4.94
N LEU A 204 -1.48 -12.22 4.81
CA LEU A 204 -1.73 -13.55 5.37
C LEU A 204 -1.24 -13.69 6.81
N HIS A 205 -0.31 -12.84 7.23
CA HIS A 205 0.24 -12.82 8.59
C HIS A 205 -0.76 -12.22 9.59
N HIS A 206 -1.75 -13.02 9.95
CA HIS A 206 -2.75 -12.63 10.95
C HIS A 206 -2.99 -13.79 11.94
N THR A 207 -3.23 -13.43 13.20
CA THR A 207 -3.59 -14.39 14.26
C THR A 207 -5.06 -14.20 14.61
N GLY A 208 -5.89 -15.12 14.21
CA GLY A 208 -7.33 -15.08 14.49
C GLY A 208 -7.90 -16.49 14.60
N THR A 209 -9.09 -16.59 15.19
CA THR A 209 -9.78 -17.89 15.38
C THR A 209 -10.42 -18.43 14.10
N MET A 210 -10.69 -17.57 13.13
CA MET A 210 -11.31 -17.93 11.86
C MET A 210 -10.38 -17.53 10.71
N MET A 211 -9.62 -18.51 10.21
CA MET A 211 -8.66 -18.31 9.14
C MET A 211 -9.02 -19.14 7.91
N PRO A 212 -8.91 -18.57 6.70
CA PRO A 212 -9.02 -19.35 5.47
C PRO A 212 -7.80 -20.27 5.30
N ALA A 213 -7.94 -21.28 4.47
CA ALA A 213 -6.79 -22.02 3.96
C ALA A 213 -6.02 -21.12 2.96
N VAL A 214 -4.71 -21.21 3.02
CA VAL A 214 -3.81 -20.43 2.12
C VAL A 214 -3.13 -21.41 1.19
N VAL A 215 -3.27 -21.20 -0.12
CA VAL A 215 -2.75 -22.11 -1.14
C VAL A 215 -1.94 -21.30 -2.17
N LYS A 216 -0.77 -21.79 -2.51
CA LYS A 216 0.08 -21.13 -3.51
C LYS A 216 -0.54 -21.25 -4.91
N ILE A 217 -0.41 -20.19 -5.71
CA ILE A 217 -0.81 -20.19 -7.12
C ILE A 217 0.43 -20.43 -7.97
N GLU A 218 0.45 -21.54 -8.74
CA GLU A 218 1.56 -21.84 -9.65
C GLU A 218 1.43 -21.09 -10.97
N GLU A 219 0.23 -21.08 -11.55
CA GLU A 219 -0.01 -20.50 -12.87
C GLU A 219 -1.40 -19.84 -12.96
N PRO A 220 -1.48 -18.57 -13.45
CA PRO A 220 -0.33 -17.69 -13.66
C PRO A 220 0.29 -17.27 -12.31
N ARG A 221 1.58 -16.98 -12.28
CA ARG A 221 2.21 -16.38 -11.09
C ARG A 221 1.66 -14.98 -10.91
N VAL A 222 0.98 -14.74 -9.81
CA VAL A 222 0.32 -13.47 -9.52
C VAL A 222 1.16 -12.68 -8.54
N THR A 223 1.59 -11.49 -8.93
CA THR A 223 2.43 -10.64 -8.10
C THR A 223 1.91 -9.21 -8.08
N ARG A 224 2.30 -8.45 -7.05
CA ARG A 224 2.19 -6.99 -7.05
C ARG A 224 3.53 -6.34 -6.72
N THR A 225 3.78 -5.18 -7.30
CA THR A 225 4.92 -4.34 -6.94
C THR A 225 4.53 -3.36 -5.85
N ILE A 226 5.46 -3.10 -4.93
CA ILE A 226 5.36 -2.04 -3.94
C ILE A 226 6.51 -1.07 -4.22
N GLY A 227 6.19 0.20 -4.38
CA GLY A 227 7.15 1.25 -4.56
C GLY A 227 7.12 2.28 -3.46
N LEU A 228 8.20 3.03 -3.33
CA LEU A 228 8.29 4.24 -2.53
C LEU A 228 8.42 5.42 -3.50
N ILE A 229 7.41 6.30 -3.51
CA ILE A 229 7.33 7.44 -4.42
C ILE A 229 7.46 8.77 -3.68
N ARG A 230 7.91 9.77 -4.42
CA ARG A 230 7.98 11.18 -4.04
C ARG A 230 7.57 12.06 -5.20
N ARG A 231 7.38 13.34 -4.97
CA ARG A 231 7.10 14.32 -6.02
C ARG A 231 8.27 14.42 -7.00
N ALA A 232 7.95 14.44 -8.30
CA ALA A 232 8.96 14.62 -9.35
C ALA A 232 9.50 16.06 -9.36
N GLY A 233 10.81 16.21 -9.71
CA GLY A 233 11.43 17.52 -9.86
C GLY A 233 11.74 18.27 -8.56
N GLU A 234 11.35 17.79 -7.40
CA GLU A 234 11.60 18.40 -6.10
C GLU A 234 12.81 17.76 -5.40
N LYS A 235 13.63 18.59 -4.74
CA LYS A 235 14.68 18.09 -3.84
C LYS A 235 14.04 17.77 -2.50
N PRO A 236 14.06 16.52 -2.05
CA PRO A 236 13.53 16.18 -0.75
C PRO A 236 14.39 16.76 0.37
N ALA A 237 13.76 17.09 1.49
CA ALA A 237 14.44 17.49 2.72
C ALA A 237 15.46 16.43 3.17
N PRO A 238 16.54 16.80 3.88
CA PRO A 238 17.60 15.86 4.29
C PRO A 238 17.08 14.61 5.01
N VAL A 239 16.16 14.76 5.96
CA VAL A 239 15.56 13.64 6.72
C VAL A 239 14.73 12.73 5.82
N VAL A 240 14.00 13.28 4.85
CA VAL A 240 13.21 12.52 3.87
C VAL A 240 14.14 11.71 2.95
N LYS A 241 15.24 12.32 2.49
CA LYS A 241 16.27 11.64 1.68
C LYS A 241 16.92 10.51 2.47
N MET A 242 17.23 10.74 3.74
CA MET A 242 17.82 9.75 4.64
C MET A 242 16.89 8.54 4.81
N PHE A 243 15.61 8.78 5.08
CA PHE A 243 14.62 7.70 5.20
C PHE A 243 14.41 6.96 3.89
N HIS A 244 14.33 7.67 2.76
CA HIS A 244 14.23 7.05 1.44
C HIS A 244 15.39 6.09 1.17
N HIS A 245 16.63 6.55 1.41
CA HIS A 245 17.82 5.71 1.25
C HIS A 245 17.80 4.49 2.18
N PHE A 246 17.43 4.71 3.46
CA PHE A 246 17.29 3.62 4.42
C PHE A 246 16.30 2.55 3.96
N VAL A 247 15.14 2.95 3.42
CA VAL A 247 14.12 2.01 2.93
C VAL A 247 14.67 1.16 1.79
N LEU A 248 15.38 1.77 0.83
CA LEU A 248 15.98 1.02 -0.29
C LEU A 248 17.00 -0.01 0.19
N GLU A 249 17.88 0.37 1.13
CA GLU A 249 18.87 -0.54 1.70
C GLU A 249 18.22 -1.64 2.56
N TYR A 250 17.19 -1.30 3.33
CA TYR A 250 16.45 -2.25 4.16
C TYR A 250 15.87 -3.40 3.33
N PHE A 251 15.19 -3.09 2.24
CA PHE A 251 14.61 -4.10 1.37
C PHE A 251 15.66 -4.83 0.53
N ARG A 252 16.74 -4.17 0.14
CA ARG A 252 17.86 -4.82 -0.54
C ARG A 252 18.50 -5.90 0.32
N CYS A 253 18.74 -5.61 1.60
CA CYS A 253 19.28 -6.59 2.56
C CYS A 253 18.31 -7.75 2.80
N GLN A 254 17.00 -7.48 2.94
CA GLN A 254 16.00 -8.54 3.11
C GLN A 254 15.92 -9.47 1.90
N ASN A 255 15.93 -8.91 0.68
CA ASN A 255 15.92 -9.69 -0.55
C ASN A 255 17.16 -10.57 -0.70
N GLN A 256 18.33 -10.14 -0.23
CA GLN A 256 19.55 -10.95 -0.22
C GLN A 256 19.46 -12.10 0.78
N ASN A 257 18.97 -11.84 1.98
CA ASN A 257 18.80 -12.86 3.02
C ASN A 257 17.80 -13.96 2.60
N MET A 258 16.69 -13.58 1.95
CA MET A 258 15.73 -14.57 1.44
C MET A 258 16.31 -15.44 0.33
N LYS A 259 17.15 -14.89 -0.55
CA LYS A 259 17.83 -15.67 -1.60
C LYS A 259 18.84 -16.65 -1.01
N GLN A 260 19.55 -16.29 0.06
CA GLN A 260 20.50 -17.18 0.75
C GLN A 260 19.77 -18.29 1.51
N ALA A 261 18.70 -17.98 2.24
CA ALA A 261 17.90 -18.99 2.93
C ALA A 261 17.24 -20.01 1.98
N GLY A 262 16.81 -19.56 0.79
CA GLY A 262 16.28 -20.45 -0.25
C GLY A 262 17.32 -21.33 -0.92
N ALA A 263 18.60 -20.92 -0.95
CA ALA A 263 19.70 -21.71 -1.50
C ALA A 263 20.17 -22.82 -0.54
N ASP A 264 20.14 -22.58 0.77
CA ASP A 264 20.54 -23.56 1.79
C ASP A 264 19.54 -24.72 1.92
N HIS A 265 18.25 -24.50 1.68
CA HIS A 265 17.22 -25.57 1.70
C HIS A 265 17.21 -26.45 0.45
N GLY A 266 17.92 -26.06 -0.60
CA GLY A 266 18.08 -26.85 -1.84
C GLY A 266 19.21 -27.89 -1.80
N HIS A 267 20.04 -27.93 -0.75
CA HIS A 267 21.21 -28.84 -0.66
C HIS A 267 21.02 -30.02 0.29
N GLU A 268 19.92 -30.10 1.04
CA GLU A 268 19.69 -31.22 1.99
C GLU A 268 18.83 -32.36 1.43
N THR A 269 18.49 -32.35 0.14
CA THR A 269 17.79 -33.48 -0.51
C THR A 269 18.61 -34.00 -1.68
N LYS A 270 19.67 -34.72 -1.38
CA LYS A 270 20.29 -35.72 -2.28
C LYS A 270 20.70 -36.94 -1.49
#